data_31e24fb656f97d2b0270d11c880dc189
#
_entry.id   31e24fb656f97d2b0270d11c880dc189
#
_cell.length_a   1.000
_cell.length_b   1.000
_cell.length_c   1.000
_cell.angle_alpha   90.00
_cell.angle_beta   90.00
_cell.angle_gamma   90.00
#
_symmetry.space_group_name_H-M   'P 1'
#
loop_
_entity.id
_entity.type
_entity.pdbx_description
1 polymer ?
#
loop_
_entity_poly.entity_id
_entity_poly.type
_entity_poly.pdbx_seq_one_letter_code
_entity_poly.pdbx_strand_id
1 'polypeptide(L)'
;SEDTVLVAHNAAFDMRFLQLKEASTGICFRQPVLDTLLLSAVIHPNQESHKLEAICERLGVNVIGRHTALGDAIVTGEVFLKMIPLLAEMGIRTLREAREAAERTYYARVKY
;
A
#
# COMPACT_ATOMS: atom_id res chain seq x y z
N SER A 1 -7.48 10.51 -13.90
CA SER A 1 -6.95 9.85 -15.09
C SER A 1 -7.01 8.35 -14.96
N GLU A 2 -7.29 7.66 -16.05
CA GLU A 2 -7.35 6.19 -16.06
C GLU A 2 -6.00 5.55 -15.83
N ASP A 3 -4.93 6.29 -16.07
CA ASP A 3 -3.56 5.78 -15.93
C ASP A 3 -2.96 6.03 -14.56
N THR A 4 -3.71 6.65 -13.65
CA THR A 4 -3.20 6.91 -12.32
C THR A 4 -3.55 5.79 -11.35
N VAL A 5 -2.65 5.55 -10.41
CA VAL A 5 -2.86 4.64 -9.30
C VAL A 5 -2.56 5.40 -8.02
N LEU A 6 -3.34 5.14 -6.99
CA LEU A 6 -3.10 5.70 -5.68
C LEU A 6 -2.25 4.74 -4.86
N VAL A 7 -1.27 5.28 -4.18
CA VAL A 7 -0.42 4.50 -3.28
C VAL A 7 -0.64 5.03 -1.86
N ALA A 8 -0.97 4.14 -0.96
CA ALA A 8 -1.26 4.51 0.41
C ALA A 8 -0.68 3.46 1.35
N HIS A 9 -0.58 3.79 2.63
CA HIS A 9 -0.15 2.84 3.64
C HIS A 9 -1.32 2.53 4.55
N ASN A 10 -1.59 1.23 4.73
CA ASN A 10 -2.71 0.75 5.54
C ASN A 10 -4.05 1.24 4.99
N ALA A 11 -4.20 1.16 3.68
CA ALA A 11 -5.36 1.69 2.98
C ALA A 11 -6.64 0.90 3.22
N ALA A 12 -6.54 -0.33 3.76
CA ALA A 12 -7.72 -1.16 3.99
C ALA A 12 -8.78 -0.43 4.83
N PHE A 13 -8.36 0.28 5.89
CA PHE A 13 -9.27 1.07 6.71
C PHE A 13 -9.78 2.28 5.92
N ASP A 14 -8.89 2.98 5.23
CA ASP A 14 -9.24 4.17 4.47
C ASP A 14 -10.19 3.86 3.32
N MET A 15 -10.01 2.71 2.68
CA MET A 15 -10.90 2.28 1.60
C MET A 15 -12.31 2.00 2.11
N ARG A 16 -12.42 1.41 3.29
CA ARG A 16 -13.73 1.19 3.90
C ARG A 16 -14.42 2.51 4.19
N PHE A 17 -13.67 3.49 4.69
CA PHE A 17 -14.19 4.83 4.94
C PHE A 17 -14.67 5.48 3.64
N LEU A 18 -13.88 5.37 2.57
CA LEU A 18 -14.26 5.92 1.26
C LEU A 18 -15.52 5.25 0.72
N GLN A 19 -15.66 3.94 0.89
CA GLN A 19 -16.87 3.22 0.47
C GLN A 19 -18.10 3.72 1.20
N LEU A 20 -17.98 4.00 2.50
CA LEU A 20 -19.08 4.58 3.27
C LEU A 20 -19.41 5.98 2.77
N LYS A 21 -18.42 6.77 2.41
CA LYS A 21 -18.65 8.11 1.85
C LYS A 21 -19.29 8.03 0.47
N GLU A 22 -18.91 7.06 -0.36
CA GLU A 22 -19.57 6.83 -1.64
C GLU A 22 -21.06 6.57 -1.44
N ALA A 23 -21.39 5.73 -0.49
CA ALA A 23 -22.80 5.40 -0.20
C ALA A 23 -23.59 6.62 0.24
N SER A 24 -22.98 7.54 0.98
CA SER A 24 -23.68 8.72 1.50
C SER A 24 -23.69 9.90 0.54
N THR A 25 -22.69 10.02 -0.35
CA THR A 25 -22.55 11.18 -1.23
C THR A 25 -22.82 10.89 -2.70
N GLY A 26 -22.82 9.62 -3.10
CA GLY A 26 -22.96 9.22 -4.49
C GLY A 26 -21.70 9.41 -5.32
N ILE A 27 -20.59 9.81 -4.71
CA ILE A 27 -19.31 9.97 -5.39
C ILE A 27 -18.59 8.62 -5.41
N CYS A 28 -18.11 8.21 -6.59
CA CYS A 28 -17.44 6.94 -6.77
C CYS A 28 -15.94 7.13 -6.96
N PHE A 29 -15.15 6.44 -6.14
CA PHE A 29 -13.69 6.47 -6.23
C PHE A 29 -13.23 5.26 -7.04
N ARG A 30 -12.76 5.51 -8.27
CA ARG A 30 -12.45 4.45 -9.24
C ARG A 30 -10.98 4.14 -9.42
N GLN A 31 -10.09 4.96 -8.88
CA GLN A 31 -8.67 4.73 -9.03
C GLN A 31 -8.27 3.49 -8.23
N PRO A 32 -7.46 2.60 -8.83
CA PRO A 32 -6.91 1.49 -8.07
C PRO A 32 -5.98 1.99 -6.97
N VAL A 33 -6.02 1.32 -5.82
CA VAL A 33 -5.18 1.68 -4.68
C VAL A 33 -4.22 0.55 -4.40
N LEU A 34 -2.92 0.86 -4.29
CA LEU A 34 -1.91 -0.06 -3.82
C LEU A 34 -1.56 0.29 -2.38
N ASP A 35 -1.64 -0.70 -1.51
CA ASP A 35 -1.39 -0.55 -0.08
C ASP A 35 0.02 -1.07 0.22
N THR A 36 0.90 -0.17 0.62
CA THR A 36 2.29 -0.54 0.94
C THR A 36 2.38 -1.49 2.13
N LEU A 37 1.41 -1.46 3.05
CA LEU A 37 1.38 -2.45 4.13
C LEU A 37 1.20 -3.86 3.56
N LEU A 38 0.24 -4.02 2.66
CA LEU A 38 -0.02 -5.32 2.03
C LEU A 38 1.13 -5.75 1.13
N LEU A 39 1.70 -4.84 0.36
CA LEU A 39 2.86 -5.16 -0.48
C LEU A 39 4.07 -5.55 0.36
N SER A 40 4.27 -4.91 1.51
CA SER A 40 5.32 -5.32 2.45
C SER A 40 5.09 -6.75 2.92
N ALA A 41 3.86 -7.13 3.21
CA ALA A 41 3.53 -8.50 3.62
C ALA A 41 3.71 -9.50 2.49
N VAL A 42 3.53 -9.09 1.24
CA VAL A 42 3.83 -9.92 0.07
C VAL A 42 5.34 -10.19 -0.02
N ILE A 43 6.15 -9.14 0.12
CA ILE A 43 7.61 -9.21 -0.03
C ILE A 43 8.25 -9.90 1.17
N HIS A 44 7.83 -9.56 2.37
CA HIS A 44 8.41 -10.06 3.61
C HIS A 44 7.34 -10.65 4.53
N PRO A 45 6.75 -11.79 4.14
CA PRO A 45 5.59 -12.34 4.87
C PRO A 45 5.87 -12.77 6.31
N ASN A 46 7.14 -13.01 6.64
CA ASN A 46 7.52 -13.47 7.97
C ASN A 46 7.94 -12.36 8.93
N GLN A 47 7.88 -11.10 8.50
CA GLN A 47 8.17 -9.98 9.39
C GLN A 47 6.97 -9.71 10.28
N GLU A 48 7.25 -9.39 11.54
CA GLU A 48 6.20 -9.15 12.52
C GLU A 48 5.46 -7.84 12.27
N SER A 49 6.17 -6.81 11.83
CA SER A 49 5.60 -5.48 11.65
C SER A 49 5.70 -5.01 10.21
N HIS A 50 4.58 -4.49 9.72
CA HIS A 50 4.49 -3.82 8.43
C HIS A 50 4.02 -2.37 8.62
N LYS A 51 4.28 -1.81 9.81
CA LYS A 51 4.07 -0.39 10.04
C LYS A 51 5.06 0.40 9.19
N LEU A 52 4.68 1.61 8.83
CA LEU A 52 5.49 2.42 7.91
C LEU A 52 6.92 2.61 8.43
N GLU A 53 7.08 2.86 9.74
CA GLU A 53 8.40 3.02 10.34
C GLU A 53 9.27 1.78 10.16
N ALA A 54 8.69 0.60 10.38
CA ALA A 54 9.43 -0.65 10.26
C ALA A 54 9.83 -0.92 8.81
N ILE A 55 8.95 -0.62 7.87
CA ILE A 55 9.24 -0.79 6.45
C ILE A 55 10.36 0.17 6.03
N CYS A 56 10.30 1.42 6.47
CA CYS A 56 11.33 2.41 6.18
C CYS A 56 12.71 1.97 6.67
N GLU A 57 12.78 1.46 7.89
CA GLU A 57 14.03 0.94 8.43
C GLU A 57 14.56 -0.22 7.59
N ARG A 58 13.67 -1.14 7.22
CA ARG A 58 14.03 -2.33 6.44
C ARG A 58 14.50 -1.98 5.03
N LEU A 59 13.88 -0.99 4.40
CA LEU A 59 14.17 -0.62 3.01
C LEU A 59 15.16 0.55 2.89
N GLY A 60 15.60 1.11 4.00
CA GLY A 60 16.56 2.20 3.98
C GLY A 60 15.98 3.55 3.55
N VAL A 61 14.73 3.81 3.91
CA VAL A 61 14.06 5.07 3.61
C VAL A 61 14.11 5.97 4.83
N ASN A 62 14.52 7.22 4.63
CA ASN A 62 14.56 8.21 5.71
C ASN A 62 13.16 8.68 6.06
N VAL A 63 12.91 8.86 7.36
CA VAL A 63 11.59 9.23 7.87
C VAL A 63 11.50 10.71 8.26
N ILE A 64 12.16 11.57 7.52
CA ILE A 64 12.13 13.02 7.74
C ILE A 64 10.71 13.52 7.46
N GLY A 65 10.16 14.31 8.37
CA GLY A 65 8.81 14.87 8.21
C GLY A 65 7.68 13.96 8.60
N ARG A 66 7.97 12.87 9.32
CA ARG A 66 6.93 11.95 9.82
C ARG A 66 5.91 12.69 10.69
N HIS A 67 4.71 12.16 10.72
CA HIS A 67 3.55 12.65 11.45
C HIS A 67 2.92 13.91 10.85
N THR A 68 3.30 14.25 9.61
CA THR A 68 2.55 15.20 8.80
C THR A 68 1.95 14.45 7.63
N ALA A 69 0.82 14.94 7.12
CA ALA A 69 0.16 14.31 5.97
C ALA A 69 1.08 14.29 4.75
N LEU A 70 1.76 15.40 4.48
CA LEU A 70 2.67 15.49 3.34
C LEU A 70 3.90 14.61 3.54
N GLY A 71 4.49 14.65 4.74
CA GLY A 71 5.66 13.82 5.05
C GLY A 71 5.36 12.34 4.91
N ASP A 72 4.23 11.90 5.42
CA ASP A 72 3.82 10.49 5.32
C ASP A 72 3.54 10.09 3.88
N ALA A 73 2.96 10.97 3.08
CA ALA A 73 2.71 10.69 1.67
C ALA A 73 4.01 10.54 0.88
N ILE A 74 4.99 11.41 1.13
CA ILE A 74 6.29 11.34 0.48
C ILE A 74 7.02 10.05 0.84
N VAL A 75 7.05 9.71 2.12
CA VAL A 75 7.70 8.49 2.61
C VAL A 75 7.03 7.26 2.02
N THR A 76 5.71 7.24 1.98
CA THR A 76 4.97 6.12 1.38
C THR A 76 5.32 5.95 -0.10
N GLY A 77 5.45 7.04 -0.84
CA GLY A 77 5.86 7.00 -2.23
C GLY A 77 7.28 6.45 -2.40
N GLU A 78 8.22 6.88 -1.55
CA GLU A 78 9.59 6.39 -1.59
C GLU A 78 9.67 4.90 -1.26
N VAL A 79 8.90 4.45 -0.26
CA VAL A 79 8.80 3.04 0.10
C VAL A 79 8.29 2.24 -1.08
N PHE A 80 7.24 2.72 -1.73
CA PHE A 80 6.68 2.02 -2.89
C PHE A 80 7.71 1.86 -4.01
N LEU A 81 8.48 2.93 -4.30
CA LEU A 81 9.52 2.86 -5.32
C LEU A 81 10.59 1.82 -4.98
N LYS A 82 10.93 1.68 -3.70
CA LYS A 82 11.87 0.65 -3.24
C LYS A 82 11.29 -0.76 -3.37
N MET A 83 9.97 -0.90 -3.28
CA MET A 83 9.31 -2.20 -3.39
C MET A 83 9.25 -2.72 -4.83
N ILE A 84 9.26 -1.84 -5.82
CA ILE A 84 9.08 -2.25 -7.21
C ILE A 84 10.11 -3.32 -7.64
N PRO A 85 11.43 -3.13 -7.43
CA PRO A 85 12.38 -4.17 -7.80
C PRO A 85 12.25 -5.45 -6.97
N LEU A 86 11.84 -5.35 -5.70
CA LEU A 86 11.64 -6.54 -4.86
C LEU A 86 10.44 -7.35 -5.35
N LEU A 87 9.37 -6.68 -5.75
CA LEU A 87 8.21 -7.34 -6.34
C LEU A 87 8.58 -7.98 -7.68
N ALA A 88 9.40 -7.31 -8.48
CA ALA A 88 9.85 -7.85 -9.76
C ALA A 88 10.64 -9.15 -9.59
N GLU A 89 11.45 -9.27 -8.53
CA GLU A 89 12.17 -10.50 -8.22
C GLU A 89 11.22 -11.68 -7.94
N MET A 90 10.00 -11.37 -7.49
CA MET A 90 8.97 -12.38 -7.23
C MET A 90 8.09 -12.64 -8.45
N GLY A 91 8.41 -12.04 -9.59
CA GLY A 91 7.60 -12.18 -10.80
C GLY A 91 6.41 -11.23 -10.85
N ILE A 92 6.32 -10.30 -9.91
CA ILE A 92 5.23 -9.31 -9.84
C ILE A 92 5.73 -8.05 -10.53
N ARG A 93 5.35 -7.86 -11.79
CA ARG A 93 5.91 -6.81 -12.64
C ARG A 93 4.89 -5.83 -13.18
N THR A 94 3.61 -6.10 -12.96
CA THR A 94 2.55 -5.22 -13.45
C THR A 94 1.70 -4.74 -12.29
N LEU A 95 1.01 -3.63 -12.51
CA LEU A 95 0.07 -3.09 -11.55
C LEU A 95 -1.01 -4.11 -11.18
N ARG A 96 -1.52 -4.83 -12.17
CA ARG A 96 -2.52 -5.87 -11.95
C ARG A 96 -1.97 -6.97 -11.04
N GLU A 97 -0.77 -7.44 -11.31
CA GLU A 97 -0.15 -8.49 -10.50
C GLU A 97 0.06 -8.03 -9.06
N ALA A 98 0.49 -6.78 -8.87
CA ALA A 98 0.67 -6.23 -7.53
C ALA A 98 -0.66 -6.13 -6.79
N ARG A 99 -1.70 -5.66 -7.48
CA ARG A 99 -3.05 -5.58 -6.89
C ARG A 99 -3.58 -6.95 -6.50
N GLU A 100 -3.42 -7.93 -7.37
CA GLU A 100 -3.87 -9.29 -7.10
C GLU A 100 -3.12 -9.92 -5.93
N ALA A 101 -1.80 -9.71 -5.85
CA ALA A 101 -1.00 -10.21 -4.74
C ALA A 101 -1.41 -9.55 -3.43
N ALA A 102 -1.61 -8.24 -3.44
CA ALA A 102 -2.05 -7.50 -2.26
C ALA A 102 -3.43 -7.97 -1.80
N GLU A 103 -4.33 -8.20 -2.75
CA GLU A 103 -5.68 -8.67 -2.45
C GLU A 103 -5.67 -10.06 -1.80
N ARG A 104 -4.88 -10.98 -2.34
CA ARG A 104 -4.73 -12.31 -1.73
C ARG A 104 -4.18 -12.20 -0.30
N THR A 105 -3.21 -11.34 -0.10
CA THR A 105 -2.62 -11.12 1.22
C THR A 105 -3.64 -10.51 2.19
N TYR A 106 -4.43 -9.54 1.73
CA TYR A 106 -5.48 -8.93 2.54
C TYR A 106 -6.46 -10.00 3.04
N TYR A 107 -6.97 -10.82 2.14
CA TYR A 107 -7.94 -11.84 2.54
C TYR A 107 -7.33 -12.89 3.48
N ALA A 108 -6.09 -13.28 3.24
CA ALA A 108 -5.42 -14.23 4.12
C ALA A 108 -5.25 -13.67 5.54
N ARG A 109 -4.90 -12.39 5.67
CA ARG A 109 -4.65 -11.78 6.97
C ARG A 109 -5.92 -11.41 7.71
N VAL A 110 -6.95 -11.01 7.00
CA VAL A 110 -8.23 -10.63 7.62
C VAL A 110 -9.02 -11.86 8.04
N LYS A 111 -8.97 -12.91 7.22
CA LYS A 111 -9.77 -14.11 7.45
C LYS A 111 -9.18 -15.02 8.53
N TYR A 112 -7.89 -14.98 8.71
CA TYR A 112 -7.17 -15.80 9.68
C TYR A 112 -6.33 -14.95 10.60
#